data_93fa6f1b760636a11142e32801f04ac1
#
_entry.id   93fa6f1b760636a11142e32801f04ac1
#
_cell.length_a   1.000
_cell.length_b   1.000
_cell.length_c   1.000
_cell.angle_alpha   90.00
_cell.angle_beta   90.00
_cell.angle_gamma   90.00
#
_symmetry.space_group_name_H-M   'P 1'
#
loop_
_entity.id
_entity.type
_entity.pdbx_description
1 polymer ?
#
loop_
_entity_poly.entity_id
_entity_poly.type
_entity_poly.pdbx_seq_one_letter_code
_entity_poly.pdbx_strand_id
1 'polypeptide(L)'
;LHITKKLPEFTSPKFIVSVDKQFRHAVECNHTATHLLNLSLRSTLGNHIQQKGSRVSDKNLRFDFSHFEKIEKNTLDKIEDNINDLIEKEIGLEVQTDVPTKKALKMGAIGIFGEKYGDKVRTVKFGESYELCGGTHVNNSKELWRFKIINETAIASGIRRIEAITNYSLKEYYNHKLKEFDSINHLLNNPVDVVETIKNLKDQSNKLKK
;
A
#
# COMPACT_ATOMS: atom_id res chain seq x y z
N LEU A 1 -27.96 3.54 4.08
CA LEU A 1 -28.68 4.42 3.16
C LEU A 1 -28.28 4.05 1.73
N HIS A 2 -29.26 3.69 0.90
CA HIS A 2 -29.04 3.41 -0.51
C HIS A 2 -29.45 4.64 -1.32
N ILE A 3 -28.51 5.16 -2.14
CA ILE A 3 -28.74 6.33 -2.98
C ILE A 3 -28.72 5.85 -4.43
N THR A 4 -29.76 6.16 -5.18
CA THR A 4 -29.88 5.84 -6.62
C THR A 4 -30.13 7.10 -7.43
N LYS A 5 -29.59 7.15 -8.64
CA LYS A 5 -29.81 8.28 -9.58
C LYS A 5 -31.21 8.27 -10.21
N LYS A 6 -31.87 7.10 -10.27
CA LYS A 6 -33.23 6.92 -10.78
C LYS A 6 -33.97 5.96 -9.88
N LEU A 7 -35.25 6.20 -9.67
CA LEU A 7 -36.12 5.22 -9.04
C LEU A 7 -36.30 4.05 -10.02
N PRO A 8 -36.34 2.79 -9.51
CA PRO A 8 -36.68 1.64 -10.38
C PRO A 8 -38.10 1.77 -10.90
N GLU A 9 -38.30 1.34 -12.14
CA GLU A 9 -39.61 1.38 -12.78
C GLU A 9 -40.65 0.47 -12.11
N PHE A 10 -40.15 -0.54 -11.36
CA PHE A 10 -40.97 -1.45 -10.56
C PHE A 10 -40.52 -1.44 -9.11
N THR A 11 -41.47 -1.33 -8.20
CA THR A 11 -41.24 -1.56 -6.76
C THR A 11 -41.24 -3.05 -6.49
N SER A 12 -40.05 -3.67 -6.45
CA SER A 12 -39.92 -5.05 -6.01
C SER A 12 -39.56 -5.06 -4.49
N PRO A 13 -40.17 -5.96 -3.70
CA PRO A 13 -39.79 -6.12 -2.29
C PRO A 13 -38.40 -6.72 -2.12
N LYS A 14 -37.77 -7.20 -3.19
CA LYS A 14 -36.44 -7.81 -3.16
C LYS A 14 -35.56 -7.19 -4.24
N PHE A 15 -34.36 -6.77 -3.85
CA PHE A 15 -33.32 -6.29 -4.73
C PHE A 15 -32.08 -7.17 -4.61
N ILE A 16 -31.45 -7.49 -5.73
CA ILE A 16 -30.14 -8.13 -5.73
C ILE A 16 -29.10 -7.02 -5.72
N VAL A 17 -28.25 -7.01 -4.68
CA VAL A 17 -27.15 -6.07 -4.54
C VAL A 17 -25.85 -6.85 -4.74
N SER A 18 -25.02 -6.40 -5.66
CA SER A 18 -23.71 -6.97 -5.90
C SER A 18 -22.61 -5.93 -5.67
N VAL A 19 -21.49 -6.38 -5.14
CA VAL A 19 -20.29 -5.56 -5.02
C VAL A 19 -19.48 -5.72 -6.30
N ASP A 20 -18.97 -4.62 -6.85
CA ASP A 20 -18.01 -4.67 -7.95
C ASP A 20 -16.76 -5.44 -7.49
N LYS A 21 -16.52 -6.58 -8.13
CA LYS A 21 -15.46 -7.52 -7.73
C LYS A 21 -14.06 -6.93 -7.98
N GLN A 22 -13.89 -6.21 -9.08
CA GLN A 22 -12.59 -5.63 -9.44
C GLN A 22 -12.22 -4.50 -8.47
N PHE A 23 -13.19 -3.62 -8.21
CA PHE A 23 -13.01 -2.56 -7.20
C PHE A 23 -12.73 -3.13 -5.82
N ARG A 24 -13.50 -4.14 -5.38
CA ARG A 24 -13.31 -4.80 -4.10
C ARG A 24 -11.93 -5.42 -3.99
N HIS A 25 -11.49 -6.16 -4.99
CA HIS A 25 -10.18 -6.80 -5.00
C HIS A 25 -9.03 -5.78 -4.93
N ALA A 26 -9.12 -4.66 -5.67
CA ALA A 26 -8.13 -3.60 -5.60
C ALA A 26 -8.03 -2.98 -4.17
N VAL A 27 -9.17 -2.77 -3.51
CA VAL A 27 -9.20 -2.31 -2.11
C VAL A 27 -8.60 -3.36 -1.17
N GLU A 28 -8.90 -4.64 -1.34
CA GLU A 28 -8.35 -5.75 -0.54
C GLU A 28 -6.84 -5.86 -0.68
N CYS A 29 -6.30 -5.71 -1.90
CA CYS A 29 -4.87 -5.66 -2.15
C CYS A 29 -4.20 -4.53 -1.36
N ASN A 30 -4.71 -3.30 -1.48
CA ASN A 30 -4.16 -2.15 -0.79
C ASN A 30 -4.33 -2.25 0.74
N HIS A 31 -5.42 -2.87 1.23
CA HIS A 31 -5.62 -3.10 2.65
C HIS A 31 -4.63 -4.12 3.21
N THR A 32 -4.44 -5.23 2.51
CA THR A 32 -3.45 -6.24 2.90
C THR A 32 -2.03 -5.64 2.87
N ALA A 33 -1.70 -4.85 1.84
CA ALA A 33 -0.43 -4.15 1.77
C ALA A 33 -0.22 -3.18 2.95
N THR A 34 -1.28 -2.58 3.49
CA THR A 34 -1.20 -1.72 4.68
C THR A 34 -0.71 -2.50 5.90
N HIS A 35 -1.19 -3.73 6.10
CA HIS A 35 -0.72 -4.62 7.18
C HIS A 35 0.74 -5.04 6.99
N LEU A 36 1.15 -5.41 5.77
CA LEU A 36 2.53 -5.75 5.47
C LEU A 36 3.47 -4.54 5.63
N LEU A 37 2.99 -3.33 5.28
CA LEU A 37 3.73 -2.08 5.49
C LEU A 37 3.94 -1.80 6.99
N ASN A 38 2.91 -1.96 7.81
CA ASN A 38 3.02 -1.79 9.26
C ASN A 38 4.06 -2.76 9.85
N LEU A 39 4.02 -4.03 9.45
CA LEU A 39 5.03 -5.02 9.85
C LEU A 39 6.43 -4.59 9.42
N SER A 40 6.64 -4.23 8.16
CA SER A 40 7.95 -3.85 7.61
C SER A 40 8.50 -2.58 8.24
N LEU A 41 7.66 -1.57 8.51
CA LEU A 41 8.05 -0.36 9.23
C LEU A 41 8.52 -0.68 10.65
N ARG A 42 7.78 -1.50 11.38
CA ARG A 42 8.13 -1.89 12.76
C ARG A 42 9.42 -2.71 12.82
N SER A 43 9.61 -3.63 11.91
CA SER A 43 10.81 -4.46 11.85
C SER A 43 12.06 -3.66 11.42
N THR A 44 11.90 -2.63 10.60
CA THR A 44 13.01 -1.83 10.07
C THR A 44 13.35 -0.63 10.96
N LEU A 45 12.33 0.09 11.45
CA LEU A 45 12.52 1.34 12.20
C LEU A 45 12.35 1.16 13.71
N GLY A 46 11.70 0.08 14.15
CA GLY A 46 11.56 -0.27 15.55
C GLY A 46 10.13 -0.18 16.10
N ASN A 47 9.97 -0.63 17.34
CA ASN A 47 8.66 -0.80 17.99
C ASN A 47 7.94 0.51 18.35
N HIS A 48 8.60 1.66 18.22
CA HIS A 48 7.96 2.97 18.41
C HIS A 48 6.99 3.33 17.30
N ILE A 49 7.04 2.61 16.18
CA ILE A 49 6.10 2.79 15.07
C ILE A 49 4.70 2.38 15.51
N GLN A 50 3.78 3.34 15.45
CA GLN A 50 2.36 3.16 15.75
C GLN A 50 1.55 3.79 14.63
N GLN A 51 0.54 3.10 14.15
CA GLN A 51 -0.41 3.67 13.21
C GLN A 51 -1.16 4.84 13.86
N LYS A 52 -1.15 5.99 13.21
CA LYS A 52 -1.90 7.20 13.60
C LYS A 52 -3.08 7.48 12.69
N GLY A 53 -3.10 6.88 11.52
CA GLY A 53 -4.19 6.91 10.57
C GLY A 53 -3.88 6.06 9.35
N SER A 54 -4.92 5.67 8.63
CA SER A 54 -4.78 5.02 7.33
C SER A 54 -5.97 5.32 6.44
N ARG A 55 -5.73 5.24 5.15
CA ARG A 55 -6.78 5.29 4.13
C ARG A 55 -6.45 4.29 3.05
N VAL A 56 -7.43 3.49 2.70
CA VAL A 56 -7.34 2.50 1.63
C VAL A 56 -8.38 2.83 0.56
N SER A 57 -7.97 2.82 -0.70
CA SER A 57 -8.83 2.97 -1.86
C SER A 57 -8.51 1.89 -2.91
N ASP A 58 -9.25 1.88 -4.00
CA ASP A 58 -8.94 1.05 -5.18
C ASP A 58 -7.63 1.46 -5.87
N LYS A 59 -7.20 2.72 -5.70
CA LYS A 59 -6.03 3.29 -6.39
C LYS A 59 -4.75 3.24 -5.58
N ASN A 60 -4.83 3.52 -4.27
CA ASN A 60 -3.68 3.62 -3.40
C ASN A 60 -4.03 3.34 -1.94
N LEU A 61 -3.00 3.13 -1.16
CA LEU A 61 -3.06 3.17 0.29
C LEU A 61 -2.28 4.39 0.82
N ARG A 62 -2.66 4.86 1.99
CA ARG A 62 -1.97 5.88 2.76
C ARG A 62 -1.86 5.39 4.20
N PHE A 63 -0.67 5.49 4.76
CA PHE A 63 -0.36 5.05 6.11
C PHE A 63 0.36 6.16 6.88
N ASP A 64 -0.26 6.64 7.95
CA ASP A 64 0.28 7.67 8.84
C ASP A 64 0.78 7.00 10.12
N PHE A 65 2.00 7.30 10.54
CA PHE A 65 2.65 6.61 11.66
C PHE A 65 3.57 7.54 12.45
N SER A 66 3.83 7.15 13.72
CA SER A 66 4.74 7.87 14.60
C SER A 66 6.20 7.66 14.18
N HIS A 67 6.86 8.73 13.74
CA HIS A 67 8.30 8.77 13.49
C HIS A 67 8.77 10.22 13.39
N PHE A 68 9.91 10.55 14.01
CA PHE A 68 10.38 11.94 14.08
C PHE A 68 11.28 12.33 12.91
N GLU A 69 12.10 11.39 12.44
CA GLU A 69 13.10 11.65 11.44
C GLU A 69 12.58 11.38 10.02
N LYS A 70 13.19 12.05 9.05
CA LYS A 70 12.97 11.72 7.64
C LYS A 70 13.54 10.33 7.36
N ILE A 71 12.79 9.51 6.66
CA ILE A 71 13.26 8.20 6.26
C ILE A 71 14.12 8.35 5.01
N GLU A 72 15.37 7.93 5.10
CA GLU A 72 16.29 7.96 3.98
C GLU A 72 15.86 6.99 2.87
N LYS A 73 16.22 7.35 1.61
CA LYS A 73 15.82 6.57 0.45
C LYS A 73 16.20 5.09 0.54
N ASN A 74 17.41 4.79 0.98
CA ASN A 74 17.87 3.40 1.14
C ASN A 74 17.03 2.62 2.16
N THR A 75 16.53 3.28 3.19
CA THR A 75 15.64 2.67 4.19
C THR A 75 14.24 2.44 3.61
N LEU A 76 13.73 3.39 2.79
CA LEU A 76 12.47 3.20 2.08
C LEU A 76 12.55 2.06 1.07
N ASP A 77 13.65 1.97 0.32
CA ASP A 77 13.91 0.89 -0.63
C ASP A 77 13.94 -0.47 0.11
N LYS A 78 14.61 -0.55 1.26
CA LYS A 78 14.62 -1.76 2.11
C LYS A 78 13.23 -2.15 2.63
N ILE A 79 12.41 -1.17 3.03
CA ILE A 79 11.02 -1.42 3.46
C ILE A 79 10.20 -1.98 2.31
N GLU A 80 10.34 -1.39 1.13
CA GLU A 80 9.68 -1.83 -0.11
C GLU A 80 10.09 -3.26 -0.49
N ASP A 81 11.38 -3.56 -0.45
CA ASP A 81 11.93 -4.89 -0.74
C ASP A 81 11.41 -5.93 0.27
N ASN A 82 11.43 -5.63 1.57
CA ASN A 82 10.88 -6.53 2.60
C ASN A 82 9.41 -6.89 2.33
N ILE A 83 8.59 -5.92 1.89
CA ILE A 83 7.19 -6.17 1.58
C ILE A 83 7.07 -7.03 0.32
N ASN A 84 7.88 -6.76 -0.71
CA ASN A 84 7.89 -7.57 -1.93
C ASN A 84 8.34 -9.00 -1.65
N ASP A 85 9.30 -9.22 -0.76
CA ASP A 85 9.70 -10.57 -0.29
C ASP A 85 8.53 -11.29 0.41
N LEU A 86 7.72 -10.59 1.21
CA LEU A 86 6.52 -11.16 1.83
C LEU A 86 5.44 -11.50 0.80
N ILE A 87 5.33 -10.73 -0.27
CA ILE A 87 4.43 -11.01 -1.39
C ILE A 87 4.88 -12.28 -2.13
N GLU A 88 6.17 -12.41 -2.42
CA GLU A 88 6.77 -13.54 -3.13
C GLU A 88 6.71 -14.85 -2.32
N LYS A 89 6.65 -14.78 -0.98
CA LYS A 89 6.43 -15.95 -0.11
C LYS A 89 5.02 -16.52 -0.18
N GLU A 90 4.11 -15.92 -0.92
CA GLU A 90 2.74 -16.39 -1.13
C GLU A 90 2.00 -16.72 0.18
N ILE A 91 2.08 -15.83 1.17
CA ILE A 91 1.53 -16.04 2.50
C ILE A 91 0.00 -16.05 2.45
N GLY A 92 -0.60 -17.14 2.96
CA GLY A 92 -2.06 -17.27 3.08
C GLY A 92 -2.66 -16.41 4.18
N LEU A 93 -3.90 -16.00 3.99
CA LEU A 93 -4.72 -15.29 4.98
C LEU A 93 -5.18 -16.25 6.08
N GLU A 94 -4.93 -15.90 7.33
CA GLU A 94 -5.54 -16.51 8.51
C GLU A 94 -6.49 -15.51 9.18
N VAL A 95 -7.75 -15.91 9.36
CA VAL A 95 -8.77 -15.09 10.02
C VAL A 95 -9.37 -15.85 11.20
N GLN A 96 -9.49 -15.19 12.33
CA GLN A 96 -10.23 -15.67 13.47
C GLN A 96 -11.26 -14.63 13.90
N THR A 97 -12.49 -15.06 14.10
CA THR A 97 -13.60 -14.23 14.60
C THR A 97 -13.89 -14.54 16.07
N ASP A 98 -14.52 -13.61 16.76
CA ASP A 98 -14.94 -13.77 18.15
C ASP A 98 -13.82 -14.13 19.13
N VAL A 99 -12.59 -13.72 18.84
CA VAL A 99 -11.45 -13.92 19.73
C VAL A 99 -11.57 -12.96 20.92
N PRO A 100 -11.46 -13.42 22.17
CA PRO A 100 -11.40 -12.52 23.31
C PRO A 100 -10.26 -11.52 23.14
N THR A 101 -10.56 -10.22 23.24
CA THR A 101 -9.60 -9.13 22.96
C THR A 101 -8.31 -9.27 23.75
N LYS A 102 -8.42 -9.57 25.06
CA LYS A 102 -7.26 -9.81 25.92
C LYS A 102 -6.38 -10.97 25.44
N LYS A 103 -7.00 -12.03 24.90
CA LYS A 103 -6.30 -13.19 24.34
C LYS A 103 -5.56 -12.81 23.06
N ALA A 104 -6.22 -12.11 22.13
CA ALA A 104 -5.60 -11.67 20.89
C ALA A 104 -4.38 -10.80 21.14
N LEU A 105 -4.49 -9.80 22.02
CA LEU A 105 -3.38 -8.93 22.40
C LEU A 105 -2.23 -9.69 23.08
N LYS A 106 -2.54 -10.65 23.97
CA LYS A 106 -1.51 -11.51 24.60
C LYS A 106 -0.80 -12.41 23.58
N MET A 107 -1.47 -12.79 22.50
CA MET A 107 -0.87 -13.54 21.39
C MET A 107 -0.07 -12.66 20.42
N GLY A 108 0.03 -11.36 20.69
CA GLY A 108 0.82 -10.42 19.88
C GLY A 108 0.04 -9.69 18.80
N ALA A 109 -1.30 -9.80 18.75
CA ALA A 109 -2.08 -9.04 17.79
C ALA A 109 -1.93 -7.53 18.05
N ILE A 110 -1.70 -6.76 16.99
CA ILE A 110 -1.57 -5.31 17.04
C ILE A 110 -2.94 -4.69 16.83
N GLY A 111 -3.35 -3.81 17.74
CA GLY A 111 -4.52 -2.95 17.57
C GLY A 111 -4.12 -1.52 17.20
N ILE A 112 -5.03 -0.75 16.64
CA ILE A 112 -4.84 0.68 16.37
C ILE A 112 -4.80 1.41 17.70
N PHE A 113 -3.78 2.25 17.88
CA PHE A 113 -3.60 3.01 19.11
C PHE A 113 -4.76 3.99 19.35
N GLY A 114 -5.35 3.92 20.55
CA GLY A 114 -6.47 4.80 20.95
C GLY A 114 -7.86 4.27 20.58
N GLU A 115 -7.97 3.17 19.84
CA GLU A 115 -9.26 2.53 19.59
C GLU A 115 -9.73 1.73 20.81
N LYS A 116 -11.04 1.81 21.06
CA LYS A 116 -11.71 0.98 22.09
C LYS A 116 -12.28 -0.26 21.42
N TYR A 117 -11.75 -1.41 21.76
CA TYR A 117 -12.24 -2.69 21.28
C TYR A 117 -13.26 -3.28 22.27
N GLY A 118 -14.26 -3.95 21.72
CA GLY A 118 -15.19 -4.74 22.53
C GLY A 118 -14.53 -5.97 23.18
N ASP A 119 -15.31 -6.79 23.86
CA ASP A 119 -14.82 -8.00 24.54
C ASP A 119 -14.25 -9.05 23.55
N LYS A 120 -14.75 -9.05 22.32
CA LYS A 120 -14.34 -9.95 21.25
C LYS A 120 -13.98 -9.15 20.01
N VAL A 121 -12.99 -9.63 19.28
CA VAL A 121 -12.43 -9.00 18.07
C VAL A 121 -12.26 -10.03 16.95
N ARG A 122 -12.18 -9.50 15.73
CA ARG A 122 -11.69 -10.25 14.57
C ARG A 122 -10.19 -9.98 14.42
N THR A 123 -9.43 -11.04 14.18
CA THR A 123 -8.00 -10.95 13.90
C THR A 123 -7.71 -11.38 12.48
N VAL A 124 -6.72 -10.73 11.88
CA VAL A 124 -6.19 -10.99 10.53
C VAL A 124 -4.70 -11.22 10.64
N LYS A 125 -4.22 -12.30 9.99
CA LYS A 125 -2.81 -12.65 10.03
C LYS A 125 -2.30 -13.04 8.64
N PHE A 126 -1.13 -12.51 8.29
CA PHE A 126 -0.31 -12.88 7.14
C PHE A 126 1.12 -13.13 7.64
N GLY A 127 1.48 -14.40 7.89
CA GLY A 127 2.76 -14.74 8.49
C GLY A 127 2.98 -14.08 9.85
N GLU A 128 3.93 -13.15 9.94
CA GLU A 128 4.21 -12.41 11.19
C GLU A 128 3.34 -11.16 11.37
N SER A 129 2.67 -10.70 10.31
CA SER A 129 1.70 -9.61 10.43
C SER A 129 0.43 -10.13 11.09
N TYR A 130 0.16 -9.70 12.32
CA TYR A 130 -0.99 -10.13 13.11
C TYR A 130 -1.69 -8.93 13.72
N GLU A 131 -2.90 -8.62 13.26
CA GLU A 131 -3.59 -7.39 13.61
C GLU A 131 -5.07 -7.60 13.97
N LEU A 132 -5.60 -6.72 14.81
CA LEU A 132 -7.04 -6.59 15.04
C LEU A 132 -7.64 -5.84 13.86
N CYS A 133 -8.41 -6.52 13.00
CA CYS A 133 -8.93 -5.91 11.79
C CYS A 133 -10.29 -6.47 11.38
N GLY A 134 -11.26 -5.58 11.17
CA GLY A 134 -12.61 -5.90 10.68
C GLY A 134 -12.77 -5.87 9.16
N GLY A 135 -11.75 -5.41 8.41
CA GLY A 135 -11.83 -5.20 6.97
C GLY A 135 -11.66 -6.46 6.13
N THR A 136 -11.85 -6.30 4.82
CA THR A 136 -11.65 -7.38 3.84
C THR A 136 -10.22 -7.37 3.31
N HIS A 137 -9.72 -8.56 3.00
CA HIS A 137 -8.34 -8.81 2.56
C HIS A 137 -8.33 -9.82 1.42
N VAL A 138 -7.21 -9.87 0.69
CA VAL A 138 -6.93 -10.95 -0.26
C VAL A 138 -6.71 -12.27 0.47
N ASN A 139 -6.90 -13.40 -0.20
CA ASN A 139 -6.69 -14.72 0.39
C ASN A 139 -5.20 -15.11 0.47
N ASN A 140 -4.36 -14.49 -0.35
CA ASN A 140 -2.94 -14.77 -0.41
C ASN A 140 -2.16 -13.49 -0.77
N SER A 141 -0.98 -13.28 -0.16
CA SER A 141 -0.15 -12.09 -0.40
C SER A 141 0.27 -11.93 -1.87
N LYS A 142 0.42 -13.03 -2.64
CA LYS A 142 0.74 -12.97 -4.07
C LYS A 142 -0.26 -12.18 -4.91
N GLU A 143 -1.51 -12.04 -4.46
CA GLU A 143 -2.55 -11.29 -5.16
C GLU A 143 -2.23 -9.78 -5.22
N LEU A 144 -1.35 -9.28 -4.35
CA LEU A 144 -0.84 -7.92 -4.41
C LEU A 144 0.03 -7.68 -5.66
N TRP A 145 0.54 -8.74 -6.29
CA TRP A 145 1.50 -8.75 -7.37
C TRP A 145 2.83 -8.10 -6.97
N ARG A 146 2.83 -6.81 -6.64
CA ARG A 146 3.97 -6.04 -6.16
C ARG A 146 3.51 -4.82 -5.36
N PHE A 147 4.41 -4.28 -4.55
CA PHE A 147 4.22 -3.08 -3.73
C PHE A 147 5.22 -2.00 -4.13
N LYS A 148 4.79 -0.73 -4.19
CA LYS A 148 5.66 0.41 -4.49
C LYS A 148 5.31 1.60 -3.60
N ILE A 149 6.32 2.14 -2.91
CA ILE A 149 6.22 3.43 -2.23
C ILE A 149 6.29 4.54 -3.28
N ILE A 150 5.28 5.40 -3.29
CA ILE A 150 5.19 6.54 -4.20
C ILE A 150 5.71 7.80 -3.53
N ASN A 151 5.39 7.98 -2.25
CA ASN A 151 5.73 9.20 -1.54
C ASN A 151 5.92 8.92 -0.04
N GLU A 152 6.80 9.71 0.60
CA GLU A 152 7.02 9.75 2.04
C GLU A 152 7.17 11.20 2.48
N THR A 153 6.33 11.65 3.44
CA THR A 153 6.29 13.05 3.89
C THR A 153 6.03 13.16 5.40
N ALA A 154 6.48 14.25 6.00
CA ALA A 154 6.00 14.68 7.32
C ALA A 154 4.62 15.34 7.18
N ILE A 155 3.67 14.98 8.03
CA ILE A 155 2.34 15.59 8.06
C ILE A 155 2.05 16.37 9.34
N ALA A 156 2.77 16.05 10.41
CA ALA A 156 2.76 16.76 11.67
C ALA A 156 4.06 16.49 12.44
N SER A 157 4.28 17.16 13.55
CA SER A 157 5.43 16.87 14.42
C SER A 157 5.37 15.42 14.90
N GLY A 158 6.41 14.64 14.62
CA GLY A 158 6.51 13.23 14.98
C GLY A 158 5.56 12.30 14.25
N ILE A 159 4.91 12.74 13.16
CA ILE A 159 4.02 11.91 12.34
C ILE A 159 4.45 11.98 10.88
N ARG A 160 4.71 10.83 10.31
CA ARG A 160 5.05 10.67 8.89
C ARG A 160 3.98 9.89 8.15
N ARG A 161 3.93 10.10 6.85
CA ARG A 161 2.99 9.47 5.92
C ARG A 161 3.74 8.77 4.82
N ILE A 162 3.35 7.54 4.55
CA ILE A 162 3.70 6.82 3.32
C ILE A 162 2.44 6.67 2.46
N GLU A 163 2.60 6.95 1.17
CA GLU A 163 1.63 6.64 0.13
C GLU A 163 2.22 5.57 -0.77
N ALA A 164 1.45 4.51 -1.03
CA ALA A 164 1.91 3.37 -1.81
C ALA A 164 0.78 2.80 -2.68
N ILE A 165 1.18 2.01 -3.65
CA ILE A 165 0.30 1.36 -4.62
C ILE A 165 0.67 -0.11 -4.80
N THR A 166 -0.32 -0.92 -5.17
CA THR A 166 -0.17 -2.35 -5.45
C THR A 166 -0.94 -2.73 -6.71
N ASN A 167 -0.78 -3.97 -7.14
CA ASN A 167 -1.57 -4.67 -8.15
C ASN A 167 -1.85 -3.80 -9.40
N TYR A 168 -3.11 -3.53 -9.70
CA TYR A 168 -3.55 -2.86 -10.91
C TYR A 168 -2.97 -1.45 -11.06
N SER A 169 -3.07 -0.63 -10.00
CA SER A 169 -2.53 0.73 -10.02
C SER A 169 -1.02 0.76 -10.22
N LEU A 170 -0.30 -0.24 -9.69
CA LEU A 170 1.13 -0.36 -9.91
C LEU A 170 1.46 -0.78 -11.34
N LYS A 171 0.66 -1.68 -11.95
CA LYS A 171 0.80 -2.03 -13.37
C LYS A 171 0.60 -0.82 -14.27
N GLU A 172 -0.43 -0.01 -14.00
CA GLU A 172 -0.67 1.24 -14.73
C GLU A 172 0.49 2.23 -14.55
N TYR A 173 1.00 2.38 -13.32
CA TYR A 173 2.15 3.22 -13.02
C TYR A 173 3.38 2.80 -13.83
N TYR A 174 3.73 1.52 -13.87
CA TYR A 174 4.87 1.05 -14.67
C TYR A 174 4.64 1.19 -16.17
N ASN A 175 3.44 0.91 -16.67
CA ASN A 175 3.11 1.13 -18.08
C ASN A 175 3.25 2.61 -18.47
N HIS A 176 2.87 3.54 -17.60
CA HIS A 176 3.07 4.96 -17.83
C HIS A 176 4.56 5.32 -17.85
N LYS A 177 5.34 4.81 -16.88
CA LYS A 177 6.80 5.04 -16.83
C LYS A 177 7.54 4.46 -18.04
N LEU A 178 7.14 3.30 -18.53
CA LEU A 178 7.69 2.73 -19.76
C LEU A 178 7.40 3.61 -20.96
N LYS A 179 6.18 4.11 -21.13
CA LYS A 179 5.83 5.03 -22.21
C LYS A 179 6.61 6.36 -22.15
N GLU A 180 6.82 6.90 -20.93
CA GLU A 180 7.67 8.07 -20.74
C GLU A 180 9.11 7.77 -21.18
N PHE A 181 9.65 6.62 -20.78
CA PHE A 181 10.99 6.18 -21.17
C PHE A 181 11.13 5.98 -22.68
N ASP A 182 10.16 5.33 -23.33
CA ASP A 182 10.12 5.16 -24.78
C ASP A 182 10.09 6.51 -25.52
N SER A 183 9.34 7.48 -24.98
CA SER A 183 9.29 8.83 -25.53
C SER A 183 10.65 9.54 -25.44
N ILE A 184 11.35 9.40 -24.30
CA ILE A 184 12.71 9.93 -24.11
C ILE A 184 13.68 9.26 -25.08
N ASN A 185 13.62 7.95 -25.22
CA ASN A 185 14.43 7.18 -26.18
C ASN A 185 14.25 7.71 -27.61
N HIS A 186 13.00 7.89 -27.99
CA HIS A 186 12.68 8.39 -29.34
C HIS A 186 13.22 9.82 -29.59
N LEU A 187 13.07 10.72 -28.61
CA LEU A 187 13.62 12.08 -28.68
C LEU A 187 15.16 12.11 -28.82
N LEU A 188 15.82 11.09 -28.28
CA LEU A 188 17.28 10.95 -28.35
C LEU A 188 17.75 10.11 -29.56
N ASN A 189 16.87 9.77 -30.51
CA ASN A 189 17.14 8.91 -31.65
C ASN A 189 17.51 7.45 -31.25
N ASN A 190 16.90 6.92 -30.22
CA ASN A 190 17.04 5.55 -29.72
C ASN A 190 18.51 5.15 -29.46
N PRO A 191 19.25 5.83 -28.60
CA PRO A 191 20.64 5.49 -28.30
C PRO A 191 20.71 4.17 -27.52
N VAL A 192 21.86 3.49 -27.59
CA VAL A 192 22.13 2.27 -26.82
C VAL A 192 22.15 2.55 -25.31
N ASP A 193 22.72 3.70 -24.90
CA ASP A 193 22.77 4.16 -23.52
C ASP A 193 22.18 5.58 -23.42
N VAL A 194 20.95 5.63 -22.91
CA VAL A 194 20.20 6.88 -22.70
C VAL A 194 20.85 7.76 -21.66
N VAL A 195 21.37 7.17 -20.58
CA VAL A 195 21.94 7.90 -19.45
C VAL A 195 23.25 8.58 -19.87
N GLU A 196 24.11 7.87 -20.58
CA GLU A 196 25.36 8.41 -21.11
C GLU A 196 25.09 9.51 -22.15
N THR A 197 24.13 9.30 -23.04
CA THR A 197 23.73 10.32 -24.04
C THR A 197 23.24 11.59 -23.36
N ILE A 198 22.42 11.50 -22.33
CA ILE A 198 21.96 12.69 -21.57
C ILE A 198 23.13 13.39 -20.87
N LYS A 199 24.08 12.65 -20.28
CA LYS A 199 25.29 13.25 -19.66
C LYS A 199 26.11 14.02 -20.68
N ASN A 200 26.37 13.43 -21.84
CA ASN A 200 27.13 14.06 -22.92
C ASN A 200 26.46 15.35 -23.43
N LEU A 201 25.14 15.32 -23.64
CA LEU A 201 24.37 16.51 -24.03
C LEU A 201 24.44 17.63 -22.97
N LYS A 202 24.37 17.26 -21.69
CA LYS A 202 24.50 18.21 -20.58
C LYS A 202 25.89 18.86 -20.55
N ASP A 203 26.94 18.08 -20.76
CA ASP A 203 28.32 18.58 -20.79
C ASP A 203 28.57 19.48 -21.98
N GLN A 204 28.05 19.14 -23.16
CA GLN A 204 28.09 20.00 -24.35
C GLN A 204 27.37 21.34 -24.10
N SER A 205 26.15 21.28 -23.55
CA SER A 205 25.39 22.49 -23.20
C SER A 205 26.15 23.40 -22.21
N ASN A 206 26.82 22.81 -21.21
CA ASN A 206 27.60 23.58 -20.24
C ASN A 206 28.86 24.24 -20.87
N LYS A 207 29.49 23.60 -21.87
CA LYS A 207 30.62 24.16 -22.60
C LYS A 207 30.21 25.34 -23.49
N LEU A 208 29.02 25.31 -24.07
CA LEU A 208 28.48 26.37 -24.92
C LEU A 208 28.03 27.63 -24.14
N LYS A 209 27.81 27.48 -22.82
CA LYS A 209 27.42 28.61 -21.93
C LYS A 209 28.59 29.34 -21.31
N LYS A 210 29.81 28.84 -21.51
CA LYS A 210 31.08 29.51 -21.12
C LYS A 210 31.66 30.27 -22.26
#